data_d88b7a9dd402cc94d08a0cd26a7397d8
#
_entry.id   d88b7a9dd402cc94d08a0cd26a7397d8
#
_cell.length_a   1.000
_cell.length_b   1.000
_cell.length_c   1.000
_cell.angle_alpha   90.00
_cell.angle_beta   90.00
_cell.angle_gamma   90.00
#
_symmetry.space_group_name_H-M   'P 1'
#
loop_
_entity.id
_entity.type
_entity.pdbx_description
1 polymer ?
#
loop_
_entity_poly.entity_id
_entity_poly.type
_entity_poly.pdbx_seq_one_letter_code
_entity_poly.pdbx_strand_id
1 'polypeptide(L)'
;HTPQTARHVLHPHEKQSGKAVVYKLDDTVVLAMVRGDHEVNEVKLQNIYGAINVDMASEEDLERCGLTAGYISPIGLKKVKNFDIICDKTVMEMQDACCGANEKDKHYIHVNPARDFGDVKVDTIRQIQEGDVCPHCGGKIVITKGIEVGQVFKLGTKYSEALGATYLDNNGKSHPMVMGCYGIGVTRTVAASIEQNHDDDGIIWPVAIAPYEVVIVPANNKSEEVMDAAKKLYDAMEEKADEVVLDDRNERAGIKFKDADLIGYPVRVTIGKKWQQSGNVEIRLRRSGETIEVPYEECKAKVMEILAELHEKNQ
;
A
#
# COMPACT_ATOMS: atom_id res chain seq x y z
N HIS A 1 44.24 18.64 2.31
CA HIS A 1 43.08 19.51 2.13
C HIS A 1 42.81 20.25 3.42
N THR A 2 42.81 21.59 3.40
CA THR A 2 42.52 22.42 4.56
C THR A 2 41.01 22.53 4.68
N PRO A 3 40.38 22.17 5.83
CA PRO A 3 38.97 22.38 6.03
C PRO A 3 38.65 23.89 5.99
N GLN A 4 37.80 24.28 5.04
CA GLN A 4 37.32 25.66 4.98
C GLN A 4 35.96 25.76 5.65
N THR A 5 35.79 26.77 6.48
CA THR A 5 34.55 27.08 7.19
C THR A 5 33.51 27.55 6.18
N ALA A 6 32.56 26.69 5.87
CA ALA A 6 31.49 26.98 4.91
C ALA A 6 30.32 27.69 5.58
N ARG A 7 30.52 28.92 6.13
CA ARG A 7 29.39 29.66 6.75
C ARG A 7 28.48 30.39 5.77
N HIS A 8 28.87 30.69 4.54
CA HIS A 8 28.06 31.52 3.64
C HIS A 8 28.18 31.31 2.13
N VAL A 9 28.92 30.34 1.58
CA VAL A 9 29.23 30.33 0.15
C VAL A 9 28.88 29.05 -0.62
N LEU A 10 28.55 27.98 0.05
CA LEU A 10 28.27 26.71 -0.64
C LEU A 10 26.91 26.15 -0.20
N HIS A 11 25.94 26.26 -1.10
CA HIS A 11 24.87 25.29 -1.18
C HIS A 11 25.32 24.25 -2.23
N PRO A 12 26.11 23.24 -1.87
CA PRO A 12 26.40 22.19 -2.82
C PRO A 12 25.07 21.57 -3.21
N HIS A 13 24.89 21.31 -4.49
CA HIS A 13 23.74 20.53 -4.94
C HIS A 13 23.69 19.24 -4.09
N GLU A 14 22.51 18.82 -3.68
CA GLU A 14 22.33 17.60 -2.87
C GLU A 14 23.10 16.40 -3.45
N LYS A 15 23.17 16.32 -4.80
CA LYS A 15 23.94 15.29 -5.52
C LYS A 15 25.47 15.40 -5.35
N GLN A 16 25.98 16.54 -4.85
CA GLN A 16 27.40 16.75 -4.58
C GLN A 16 27.73 16.67 -3.09
N SER A 17 26.74 16.48 -2.23
CA SER A 17 26.93 16.32 -0.80
C SER A 17 26.88 14.85 -0.37
N GLY A 18 27.74 14.47 0.56
CA GLY A 18 27.66 13.21 1.29
C GLY A 18 26.80 13.39 2.53
N LYS A 19 25.76 12.59 2.68
CA LYS A 19 24.88 12.54 3.85
C LYS A 19 25.28 11.40 4.76
N ALA A 20 25.63 11.71 5.99
CA ALA A 20 26.00 10.78 7.03
C ALA A 20 24.82 10.54 7.98
N VAL A 21 24.46 9.29 8.18
CA VAL A 21 23.47 8.86 9.18
C VAL A 21 24.12 7.80 10.05
N VAL A 22 23.94 7.90 11.38
CA VAL A 22 24.57 6.98 12.32
C VAL A 22 23.51 6.13 12.98
N TYR A 23 23.63 4.83 12.84
CA TYR A 23 22.75 3.83 13.41
C TYR A 23 23.44 3.02 14.50
N LYS A 24 22.65 2.51 15.42
CA LYS A 24 23.02 1.45 16.34
C LYS A 24 22.38 0.16 15.90
N LEU A 25 23.20 -0.78 15.49
CA LEU A 25 22.81 -2.12 15.05
C LEU A 25 23.18 -3.10 16.16
N ASP A 26 22.23 -3.51 16.98
CA ASP A 26 22.48 -4.24 18.23
C ASP A 26 23.57 -3.52 19.09
N ASP A 27 24.76 -4.08 19.21
CA ASP A 27 25.89 -3.50 19.96
C ASP A 27 26.89 -2.69 19.09
N THR A 28 26.67 -2.59 17.79
CA THR A 28 27.57 -1.95 16.85
C THR A 28 27.02 -0.61 16.37
N VAL A 29 27.83 0.44 16.49
CA VAL A 29 27.50 1.76 15.89
C VAL A 29 27.99 1.74 14.44
N VAL A 30 27.13 2.10 13.51
CA VAL A 30 27.42 2.10 12.08
C VAL A 30 27.19 3.50 11.50
N LEU A 31 28.25 4.07 10.97
CA LEU A 31 28.19 5.28 10.14
C LEU A 31 27.82 4.87 8.71
N ALA A 32 26.61 5.17 8.29
CA ALA A 32 26.11 4.95 6.94
C ALA A 32 26.21 6.23 6.11
N MET A 33 26.90 6.17 4.97
CA MET A 33 27.05 7.28 4.04
C MET A 33 26.24 7.03 2.77
N VAL A 34 25.36 7.98 2.45
CA VAL A 34 24.62 8.03 1.17
C VAL A 34 24.84 9.38 0.50
N ARG A 35 24.54 9.50 -0.78
CA ARG A 35 24.51 10.78 -1.48
C ARG A 35 23.39 11.65 -0.90
N GLY A 36 23.55 12.97 -0.86
CA GLY A 36 22.66 13.87 -0.13
C GLY A 36 21.20 13.80 -0.55
N ASP A 37 20.93 13.49 -1.82
CA ASP A 37 19.59 13.27 -2.36
C ASP A 37 19.02 11.86 -2.11
N HIS A 38 19.77 10.98 -1.43
CA HIS A 38 19.36 9.62 -1.12
C HIS A 38 19.04 9.45 0.37
N GLU A 39 18.23 8.44 0.67
CA GLU A 39 17.94 7.98 2.02
C GLU A 39 18.51 6.58 2.26
N VAL A 40 18.86 6.30 3.51
CA VAL A 40 19.34 4.97 3.92
C VAL A 40 18.15 4.02 4.05
N ASN A 41 18.31 2.79 3.60
CA ASN A 41 17.38 1.70 3.82
C ASN A 41 17.83 0.86 5.03
N GLU A 42 17.13 1.02 6.15
CA GLU A 42 17.46 0.34 7.41
C GLU A 42 17.39 -1.19 7.30
N VAL A 43 16.44 -1.71 6.51
CA VAL A 43 16.30 -3.16 6.30
C VAL A 43 17.52 -3.73 5.55
N LYS A 44 18.09 -2.96 4.60
CA LYS A 44 19.34 -3.37 3.95
C LYS A 44 20.50 -3.39 4.93
N LEU A 45 20.63 -2.38 5.79
CA LEU A 45 21.65 -2.37 6.85
C LEU A 45 21.48 -3.57 7.78
N GLN A 46 20.25 -3.81 8.24
CA GLN A 46 19.92 -4.95 9.09
C GLN A 46 20.37 -6.27 8.48
N ASN A 47 20.08 -6.48 7.20
CA ASN A 47 20.47 -7.70 6.48
C ASN A 47 22.00 -7.82 6.28
N ILE A 48 22.68 -6.71 5.98
CA ILE A 48 24.15 -6.70 5.77
C ILE A 48 24.90 -7.03 7.05
N TYR A 49 24.41 -6.56 8.19
CA TYR A 49 25.03 -6.77 9.49
C TYR A 49 24.47 -7.98 10.25
N GLY A 50 23.38 -8.60 9.78
CA GLY A 50 22.68 -9.68 10.48
C GLY A 50 22.09 -9.24 11.82
N ALA A 51 21.79 -7.94 11.96
CA ALA A 51 21.30 -7.35 13.20
C ALA A 51 19.81 -7.65 13.44
N ILE A 52 19.42 -7.71 14.69
CA ILE A 52 18.02 -7.86 15.10
C ILE A 52 17.36 -6.49 15.24
N ASN A 53 18.07 -5.55 15.88
CA ASN A 53 17.56 -4.20 16.15
C ASN A 53 18.34 -3.17 15.35
N VAL A 54 17.64 -2.17 14.84
CA VAL A 54 18.19 -1.03 14.12
C VAL A 54 17.57 0.23 14.71
N ASP A 55 18.36 1.02 15.39
CA ASP A 55 17.96 2.27 16.02
C ASP A 55 18.89 3.41 15.59
N MET A 56 18.44 4.65 15.74
CA MET A 56 19.34 5.79 15.58
C MET A 56 20.35 5.81 16.73
N ALA A 57 21.60 6.12 16.43
CA ALA A 57 22.63 6.23 17.45
C ALA A 57 22.33 7.38 18.43
N SER A 58 22.56 7.14 19.72
CA SER A 58 22.42 8.15 20.76
C SER A 58 23.58 9.16 20.74
N GLU A 59 23.44 10.28 21.42
CA GLU A 59 24.51 11.26 21.59
C GLU A 59 25.75 10.63 22.26
N GLU A 60 25.55 9.73 23.24
CA GLU A 60 26.64 9.00 23.90
C GLU A 60 27.38 8.07 22.92
N ASP A 61 26.63 7.39 22.01
CA ASP A 61 27.22 6.57 20.96
C ASP A 61 28.07 7.42 19.99
N LEU A 62 27.60 8.63 19.63
CA LEU A 62 28.32 9.56 18.78
C LEU A 62 29.61 10.04 19.45
N GLU A 63 29.55 10.48 20.71
CA GLU A 63 30.71 10.92 21.47
C GLU A 63 31.76 9.82 21.61
N ARG A 64 31.35 8.61 21.94
CA ARG A 64 32.21 7.42 22.03
C ARG A 64 32.98 7.15 20.73
N CYS A 65 32.34 7.40 19.59
CA CYS A 65 32.91 7.22 18.27
C CYS A 65 33.68 8.45 17.74
N GLY A 66 33.69 9.56 18.49
CA GLY A 66 34.34 10.81 18.07
C GLY A 66 33.61 11.53 16.94
N LEU A 67 32.29 11.36 16.87
CA LEU A 67 31.42 11.93 15.85
C LEU A 67 30.74 13.21 16.36
N THR A 68 30.71 14.25 15.53
CA THR A 68 30.01 15.50 15.83
C THR A 68 28.72 15.57 15.04
N ALA A 69 27.57 15.50 15.71
CA ALA A 69 26.24 15.52 15.06
C ALA A 69 26.14 16.71 14.08
N GLY A 70 25.62 16.44 12.89
CA GLY A 70 25.47 17.42 11.81
C GLY A 70 26.73 17.66 10.96
N TYR A 71 27.90 17.15 11.37
CA TYR A 71 29.17 17.42 10.69
C TYR A 71 30.00 16.16 10.46
N ILE A 72 29.35 15.01 10.29
CA ILE A 72 29.97 13.69 10.28
C ILE A 72 30.49 13.32 8.88
N SER A 73 31.68 12.71 8.81
CA SER A 73 32.20 12.01 7.64
C SER A 73 33.17 10.90 8.04
N PRO A 74 33.48 9.96 7.12
CA PRO A 74 34.49 8.92 7.36
C PRO A 74 35.93 9.44 7.53
N ILE A 75 36.22 10.68 7.09
CA ILE A 75 37.60 11.20 6.98
C ILE A 75 38.21 11.41 8.37
N GLY A 76 39.37 10.81 8.60
CA GLY A 76 40.16 11.01 9.80
C GLY A 76 39.63 10.34 11.06
N LEU A 77 38.59 9.50 10.96
CA LEU A 77 38.07 8.75 12.08
C LEU A 77 39.01 7.67 12.55
N LYS A 78 39.14 7.51 13.86
CA LYS A 78 39.92 6.45 14.48
C LYS A 78 39.12 5.17 14.54
N LYS A 79 39.81 4.01 14.41
CA LYS A 79 39.17 2.72 14.65
C LYS A 79 38.78 2.59 16.13
N VAL A 80 37.51 2.44 16.39
CA VAL A 80 36.91 2.23 17.74
C VAL A 80 36.28 0.85 17.76
N LYS A 81 36.30 0.18 18.90
CA LYS A 81 35.62 -1.12 19.07
C LYS A 81 34.12 -0.95 18.88
N ASN A 82 33.49 -1.89 18.16
CA ASN A 82 32.07 -1.88 17.82
C ASN A 82 31.64 -0.59 17.09
N PHE A 83 32.49 -0.12 16.18
CA PHE A 83 32.20 0.95 15.23
C PHE A 83 32.60 0.52 13.83
N ASP A 84 31.69 0.71 12.88
CA ASP A 84 31.92 0.39 11.47
C ASP A 84 31.44 1.54 10.57
N ILE A 85 31.97 1.58 9.35
CA ILE A 85 31.64 2.59 8.35
C ILE A 85 31.22 1.87 7.08
N ILE A 86 30.03 2.21 6.58
CA ILE A 86 29.51 1.68 5.32
C ILE A 86 29.10 2.82 4.39
N CYS A 87 29.53 2.76 3.14
CA CYS A 87 29.19 3.74 2.12
C CYS A 87 28.35 3.09 1.02
N ASP A 88 27.31 3.79 0.59
CA ASP A 88 26.59 3.40 -0.62
C ASP A 88 27.52 3.46 -1.83
N LYS A 89 27.32 2.54 -2.79
CA LYS A 89 28.13 2.50 -4.03
C LYS A 89 28.12 3.83 -4.76
N THR A 90 26.99 4.53 -4.78
CA THR A 90 26.87 5.83 -5.44
C THR A 90 27.70 6.93 -4.79
N VAL A 91 28.00 6.82 -3.49
CA VAL A 91 28.92 7.74 -2.78
C VAL A 91 30.35 7.55 -3.25
N MET A 92 30.77 6.31 -3.45
CA MET A 92 32.14 6.01 -3.89
C MET A 92 32.45 6.49 -5.32
N GLU A 93 31.41 6.72 -6.11
CA GLU A 93 31.47 7.26 -7.47
C GLU A 93 31.52 8.79 -7.53
N MET A 94 31.24 9.47 -6.40
CA MET A 94 31.24 10.93 -6.35
C MET A 94 32.65 11.51 -6.53
N GLN A 95 32.69 12.66 -7.20
CA GLN A 95 33.89 13.47 -7.36
C GLN A 95 33.58 14.90 -6.95
N ASP A 96 34.54 15.57 -6.39
CA ASP A 96 34.40 16.97 -5.93
C ASP A 96 33.25 17.16 -4.94
N ALA A 97 33.11 16.21 -4.03
CA ALA A 97 32.02 16.18 -3.06
C ALA A 97 32.28 17.10 -1.84
N CYS A 98 31.21 17.41 -1.13
CA CYS A 98 31.22 18.07 0.18
C CYS A 98 30.70 17.10 1.25
N CYS A 99 31.35 17.04 2.41
CA CYS A 99 30.89 16.27 3.56
C CYS A 99 31.29 16.95 4.88
N GLY A 100 30.77 16.47 6.01
CA GLY A 100 31.16 16.97 7.33
C GLY A 100 32.66 16.83 7.58
N ALA A 101 33.23 17.67 8.46
CA ALA A 101 34.64 17.60 8.83
C ALA A 101 34.86 17.05 10.23
N ASN A 102 33.87 16.38 10.83
CA ASN A 102 33.85 15.87 12.22
C ASN A 102 34.11 16.96 13.27
N GLU A 103 33.92 18.22 12.89
CA GLU A 103 34.06 19.39 13.75
C GLU A 103 32.93 20.37 13.49
N LYS A 104 32.40 20.96 14.57
CA LYS A 104 31.28 21.89 14.50
C LYS A 104 31.54 23.05 13.54
N ASP A 105 30.54 23.35 12.69
CA ASP A 105 30.56 24.42 11.69
C ASP A 105 31.63 24.25 10.59
N LYS A 106 32.18 23.02 10.40
CA LYS A 106 33.17 22.75 9.36
C LYS A 106 32.78 21.63 8.41
N HIS A 107 33.10 21.84 7.13
CA HIS A 107 32.91 20.85 6.08
C HIS A 107 34.19 20.71 5.24
N TYR A 108 34.44 19.50 4.76
CA TYR A 108 35.41 19.23 3.70
C TYR A 108 34.77 19.48 2.34
N ILE A 109 35.51 20.15 1.46
CA ILE A 109 35.18 20.35 0.05
C ILE A 109 36.27 19.66 -0.82
N HIS A 110 35.94 19.44 -2.10
CA HIS A 110 36.81 18.72 -3.03
C HIS A 110 37.13 17.29 -2.58
N VAL A 111 36.17 16.68 -1.90
CA VAL A 111 36.30 15.28 -1.43
C VAL A 111 36.11 14.33 -2.58
N ASN A 112 37.03 13.38 -2.70
CA ASN A 112 36.85 12.21 -3.53
C ASN A 112 36.75 10.98 -2.61
N PRO A 113 35.52 10.43 -2.39
CA PRO A 113 35.32 9.36 -1.42
C PRO A 113 36.24 8.15 -1.62
N ALA A 114 36.50 7.74 -2.87
CA ALA A 114 37.37 6.63 -3.19
C ALA A 114 38.85 6.88 -2.77
N ARG A 115 39.27 8.14 -2.70
CA ARG A 115 40.62 8.54 -2.25
C ARG A 115 40.65 8.83 -0.74
N ASP A 116 39.62 9.48 -0.21
CA ASP A 116 39.68 10.19 1.08
C ASP A 116 39.05 9.43 2.24
N PHE A 117 38.11 8.47 1.98
CA PHE A 117 37.40 7.76 3.04
C PHE A 117 38.21 6.56 3.61
N GLY A 118 39.26 6.13 2.94
CA GLY A 118 40.09 5.02 3.39
C GLY A 118 39.40 3.65 3.23
N ASP A 119 39.66 2.76 4.18
CA ASP A 119 39.12 1.40 4.17
C ASP A 119 37.72 1.40 4.81
N VAL A 120 36.70 1.54 3.97
CA VAL A 120 35.29 1.55 4.36
C VAL A 120 34.56 0.40 3.67
N LYS A 121 33.51 -0.13 4.32
CA LYS A 121 32.64 -1.12 3.70
C LYS A 121 31.81 -0.45 2.60
N VAL A 122 31.65 -1.12 1.46
CA VAL A 122 30.85 -0.57 0.33
C VAL A 122 29.80 -1.54 -0.07
N ASP A 123 28.55 -1.11 -0.04
CA ASP A 123 27.41 -1.90 -0.51
C ASP A 123 26.26 -0.97 -0.98
N THR A 124 25.19 -1.55 -1.49
CA THR A 124 23.98 -0.82 -1.87
C THR A 124 23.08 -0.66 -0.66
N ILE A 125 23.15 0.49 0.02
CA ILE A 125 22.40 0.76 1.25
C ILE A 125 21.29 1.82 1.07
N ARG A 126 21.22 2.48 -0.07
CA ARG A 126 20.21 3.51 -0.31
C ARG A 126 18.82 2.95 -0.53
N GLN A 127 17.82 3.76 -0.18
CA GLN A 127 16.42 3.54 -0.54
C GLN A 127 16.25 3.75 -2.05
N ILE A 128 15.36 2.95 -2.66
CA ILE A 128 14.95 3.14 -4.04
C ILE A 128 14.10 4.42 -4.16
N GLN A 129 14.25 5.14 -5.27
CA GLN A 129 13.53 6.38 -5.53
C GLN A 129 12.76 6.32 -6.86
N GLU A 130 11.75 7.17 -6.97
CA GLU A 130 11.03 7.35 -8.23
C GLU A 130 11.98 7.81 -9.34
N GLY A 131 11.86 7.22 -10.51
CA GLY A 131 12.74 7.49 -11.65
C GLY A 131 14.04 6.70 -11.66
N ASP A 132 14.37 5.94 -10.62
CA ASP A 132 15.48 4.97 -10.65
C ASP A 132 15.30 3.98 -11.80
N VAL A 133 16.41 3.45 -12.29
CA VAL A 133 16.39 2.46 -13.37
C VAL A 133 16.36 1.05 -12.80
N CYS A 134 15.40 0.24 -13.24
CA CYS A 134 15.35 -1.17 -12.88
C CYS A 134 16.57 -1.93 -13.45
N PRO A 135 17.37 -2.62 -12.59
CA PRO A 135 18.57 -3.32 -13.06
C PRO A 135 18.27 -4.54 -13.95
N HIS A 136 17.04 -5.03 -13.96
CA HIS A 136 16.65 -6.20 -14.75
C HIS A 136 16.10 -5.85 -16.13
N CYS A 137 15.27 -4.84 -16.23
CA CYS A 137 14.57 -4.51 -17.49
C CYS A 137 14.90 -3.12 -18.04
N GLY A 138 15.67 -2.29 -17.32
CA GLY A 138 16.00 -0.92 -17.73
C GLY A 138 14.84 0.08 -17.66
N GLY A 139 13.65 -0.35 -17.25
CA GLY A 139 12.49 0.52 -17.08
C GLY A 139 12.64 1.46 -15.88
N LYS A 140 11.95 2.61 -15.92
CA LYS A 140 11.92 3.55 -14.81
C LYS A 140 11.05 3.02 -13.68
N ILE A 141 11.52 3.17 -12.44
CA ILE A 141 10.74 2.87 -11.24
C ILE A 141 9.67 3.93 -11.05
N VAL A 142 8.45 3.49 -10.83
CA VAL A 142 7.31 4.32 -10.44
C VAL A 142 6.89 3.91 -9.03
N ILE A 143 6.74 4.89 -8.15
CA ILE A 143 6.32 4.66 -6.77
C ILE A 143 4.84 5.04 -6.63
N THR A 144 4.01 4.07 -6.25
CA THR A 144 2.59 4.28 -6.01
C THR A 144 2.23 3.86 -4.59
N LYS A 145 1.23 4.54 -4.03
CA LYS A 145 0.63 4.10 -2.77
C LYS A 145 -0.37 2.99 -3.05
N GLY A 146 -0.33 1.94 -2.25
CA GLY A 146 -1.27 0.82 -2.31
C GLY A 146 -1.87 0.53 -0.95
N ILE A 147 -3.06 -0.09 -0.94
CA ILE A 147 -3.67 -0.62 0.27
C ILE A 147 -3.25 -2.09 0.38
N GLU A 148 -2.59 -2.43 1.49
CA GLU A 148 -2.17 -3.81 1.76
C GLU A 148 -3.39 -4.65 2.15
N VAL A 149 -3.82 -5.55 1.29
CA VAL A 149 -4.99 -6.41 1.52
C VAL A 149 -4.63 -7.79 2.04
N GLY A 150 -3.39 -8.23 1.87
CA GLY A 150 -2.91 -9.52 2.35
C GLY A 150 -1.40 -9.54 2.53
N GLN A 151 -0.92 -10.51 3.32
CA GLN A 151 0.48 -10.66 3.70
C GLN A 151 0.91 -12.11 3.64
N VAL A 152 2.18 -12.33 3.25
CA VAL A 152 2.83 -13.64 3.31
C VAL A 152 4.14 -13.50 4.08
N PHE A 153 4.27 -14.22 5.18
CA PHE A 153 5.48 -14.23 6.00
C PHE A 153 6.20 -15.56 5.88
N LYS A 154 7.49 -15.51 5.59
CA LYS A 154 8.40 -16.65 5.68
C LYS A 154 8.98 -16.68 7.10
N LEU A 155 8.39 -17.48 7.97
CA LEU A 155 8.80 -17.55 9.38
C LEU A 155 10.02 -18.44 9.60
N GLY A 156 10.37 -19.28 8.62
CA GLY A 156 11.45 -20.26 8.76
C GLY A 156 11.26 -21.19 9.94
N THR A 157 12.29 -21.38 10.73
CA THR A 157 12.26 -22.26 11.92
C THR A 157 12.19 -21.50 13.24
N LYS A 158 12.07 -20.16 13.20
CA LYS A 158 12.13 -19.28 14.37
C LYS A 158 11.20 -19.73 15.53
N TYR A 159 9.97 -20.07 15.21
CA TYR A 159 8.99 -20.50 16.22
C TYR A 159 9.02 -22.00 16.45
N SER A 160 9.23 -22.80 15.43
CA SER A 160 9.25 -24.27 15.54
C SER A 160 10.42 -24.76 16.37
N GLU A 161 11.59 -24.15 16.28
CA GLU A 161 12.74 -24.47 17.16
C GLU A 161 12.42 -24.16 18.62
N ALA A 162 11.90 -22.96 18.91
CA ALA A 162 11.56 -22.54 20.26
C ALA A 162 10.46 -23.42 20.90
N LEU A 163 9.51 -23.91 20.10
CA LEU A 163 8.40 -24.75 20.54
C LEU A 163 8.71 -26.26 20.50
N GLY A 164 9.88 -26.66 19.98
CA GLY A 164 10.21 -28.07 19.77
C GLY A 164 9.32 -28.77 18.74
N ALA A 165 8.72 -28.01 17.80
CA ALA A 165 7.86 -28.55 16.76
C ALA A 165 8.74 -29.11 15.62
N THR A 166 8.91 -30.45 15.62
CA THR A 166 9.80 -31.16 14.69
C THR A 166 9.06 -32.24 13.89
N TYR A 167 9.65 -32.65 12.79
CA TYR A 167 9.24 -33.83 12.02
C TYR A 167 10.44 -34.75 11.78
N LEU A 168 10.19 -36.01 11.47
CA LEU A 168 11.22 -36.95 11.09
C LEU A 168 11.30 -37.03 9.56
N ASP A 169 12.49 -36.92 9.00
CA ASP A 169 12.70 -37.19 7.58
C ASP A 169 12.65 -38.69 7.25
N ASN A 170 12.77 -39.03 5.97
CA ASN A 170 12.75 -40.42 5.51
C ASN A 170 13.86 -41.30 6.08
N ASN A 171 14.91 -40.69 6.68
CA ASN A 171 16.02 -41.37 7.34
C ASN A 171 15.84 -41.44 8.87
N GLY A 172 14.71 -40.97 9.39
CA GLY A 172 14.43 -40.91 10.83
C GLY A 172 15.13 -39.76 11.56
N LYS A 173 15.72 -38.80 10.86
CA LYS A 173 16.35 -37.64 11.48
C LYS A 173 15.33 -36.55 11.75
N SER A 174 15.39 -35.99 12.99
CA SER A 174 14.51 -34.90 13.40
C SER A 174 14.96 -33.57 12.83
N HIS A 175 14.00 -32.81 12.29
CA HIS A 175 14.19 -31.46 11.76
C HIS A 175 13.10 -30.54 12.28
N PRO A 176 13.38 -29.26 12.58
CA PRO A 176 12.35 -28.28 12.90
C PRO A 176 11.46 -28.03 11.67
N MET A 177 10.17 -27.82 11.92
CA MET A 177 9.22 -27.49 10.86
C MET A 177 9.49 -26.10 10.29
N VAL A 178 9.53 -25.99 8.96
CA VAL A 178 9.58 -24.69 8.28
C VAL A 178 8.19 -24.12 8.20
N MET A 179 8.02 -22.93 8.73
CA MET A 179 6.71 -22.29 8.90
C MET A 179 6.54 -21.09 7.94
N GLY A 180 5.29 -20.87 7.53
CA GLY A 180 4.82 -19.65 6.87
C GLY A 180 3.56 -19.14 7.55
N CYS A 181 3.25 -17.88 7.35
CA CYS A 181 2.01 -17.26 7.79
C CYS A 181 1.38 -16.50 6.62
N TYR A 182 0.07 -16.64 6.48
CA TYR A 182 -0.69 -16.09 5.36
C TYR A 182 -1.91 -15.38 5.94
N GLY A 183 -2.03 -14.08 5.67
CA GLY A 183 -3.11 -13.27 6.18
C GLY A 183 -3.84 -12.52 5.08
N ILE A 184 -5.17 -12.43 5.19
CA ILE A 184 -6.02 -11.57 4.34
C ILE A 184 -6.86 -10.70 5.26
N GLY A 185 -6.79 -9.38 5.04
CA GLY A 185 -7.62 -8.40 5.74
C GLY A 185 -8.98 -8.30 5.06
N VAL A 186 -9.94 -9.14 5.44
CA VAL A 186 -11.27 -9.21 4.78
C VAL A 186 -11.95 -7.85 4.77
N THR A 187 -12.10 -7.20 5.91
CA THR A 187 -12.72 -5.86 6.01
C THR A 187 -11.91 -4.79 5.29
N ARG A 188 -10.59 -4.88 5.32
CA ARG A 188 -9.72 -3.97 4.57
C ARG A 188 -9.86 -4.15 3.05
N THR A 189 -10.06 -5.38 2.59
CA THR A 189 -10.31 -5.66 1.16
C THR A 189 -11.63 -5.05 0.71
N VAL A 190 -12.69 -5.14 1.53
CA VAL A 190 -13.98 -4.48 1.27
C VAL A 190 -13.79 -2.96 1.19
N ALA A 191 -13.12 -2.35 2.17
CA ALA A 191 -12.86 -0.91 2.17
C ALA A 191 -12.03 -0.46 0.95
N ALA A 192 -11.02 -1.24 0.56
CA ALA A 192 -10.20 -0.98 -0.63
C ALA A 192 -11.02 -1.07 -1.92
N SER A 193 -11.97 -2.03 -1.99
CA SER A 193 -12.86 -2.16 -3.14
C SER A 193 -13.79 -0.95 -3.27
N ILE A 194 -14.34 -0.45 -2.16
CA ILE A 194 -15.16 0.77 -2.14
C ILE A 194 -14.35 1.99 -2.59
N GLU A 195 -13.12 2.14 -2.06
CA GLU A 195 -12.22 3.24 -2.42
C GLU A 195 -11.89 3.28 -3.92
N GLN A 196 -11.84 2.11 -4.57
CA GLN A 196 -11.57 1.99 -6.00
C GLN A 196 -12.82 2.04 -6.88
N ASN A 197 -14.01 1.84 -6.30
CA ASN A 197 -15.29 1.73 -7.03
C ASN A 197 -16.34 2.64 -6.39
N HIS A 198 -16.23 3.94 -6.60
CA HIS A 198 -17.20 4.93 -6.17
C HIS A 198 -17.24 6.11 -7.14
N ASP A 199 -18.25 6.94 -7.02
CA ASP A 199 -18.36 8.28 -7.62
C ASP A 199 -18.93 9.26 -6.59
N ASP A 200 -19.28 10.48 -7.01
CA ASP A 200 -19.84 11.52 -6.14
C ASP A 200 -21.23 11.16 -5.55
N ASP A 201 -21.92 10.22 -6.16
CA ASP A 201 -23.25 9.75 -5.70
C ASP A 201 -23.15 8.59 -4.69
N GLY A 202 -22.02 7.90 -4.61
CA GLY A 202 -21.81 6.80 -3.66
C GLY A 202 -21.02 5.60 -4.21
N ILE A 203 -21.23 4.43 -3.59
CA ILE A 203 -20.53 3.20 -3.91
C ILE A 203 -20.97 2.65 -5.27
N ILE A 204 -20.04 2.00 -5.99
CA ILE A 204 -20.29 1.23 -7.21
C ILE A 204 -19.78 -0.19 -6.99
N TRP A 205 -20.56 -1.02 -6.31
CA TRP A 205 -20.13 -2.38 -6.01
C TRP A 205 -19.82 -3.20 -7.28
N PRO A 206 -18.67 -3.91 -7.30
CA PRO A 206 -18.52 -5.09 -8.15
C PRO A 206 -19.58 -6.12 -7.76
N VAL A 207 -20.32 -6.67 -8.73
CA VAL A 207 -21.46 -7.56 -8.46
C VAL A 207 -21.08 -8.75 -7.58
N ALA A 208 -19.86 -9.31 -7.78
CA ALA A 208 -19.37 -10.49 -7.06
C ALA A 208 -19.20 -10.28 -5.53
N ILE A 209 -19.19 -9.05 -5.04
CA ILE A 209 -19.04 -8.72 -3.62
C ILE A 209 -20.09 -7.72 -3.13
N ALA A 210 -21.08 -7.44 -3.95
CA ALA A 210 -22.20 -6.59 -3.55
C ALA A 210 -22.98 -7.27 -2.42
N PRO A 211 -23.28 -6.58 -1.31
CA PRO A 211 -24.11 -7.16 -0.24
C PRO A 211 -25.50 -7.57 -0.72
N TYR A 212 -26.03 -6.82 -1.67
CA TYR A 212 -27.27 -7.09 -2.39
C TYR A 212 -27.08 -6.63 -3.83
N GLU A 213 -27.51 -7.45 -4.77
CA GLU A 213 -27.33 -7.16 -6.21
C GLU A 213 -28.44 -6.28 -6.77
N VAL A 214 -29.64 -6.40 -6.24
CA VAL A 214 -30.84 -5.74 -6.75
C VAL A 214 -31.60 -5.01 -5.64
N VAL A 215 -32.02 -3.79 -5.93
CA VAL A 215 -33.01 -3.09 -5.12
C VAL A 215 -34.27 -2.80 -5.93
N ILE A 216 -35.44 -3.18 -5.40
CA ILE A 216 -36.75 -2.84 -5.97
C ILE A 216 -37.30 -1.61 -5.22
N VAL A 217 -37.55 -0.54 -5.97
CA VAL A 217 -37.99 0.74 -5.42
C VAL A 217 -39.43 1.06 -5.92
N PRO A 218 -40.46 0.87 -5.08
CA PRO A 218 -41.76 1.44 -5.34
C PRO A 218 -41.69 2.96 -5.19
N ALA A 219 -41.95 3.68 -6.29
CA ALA A 219 -41.82 5.15 -6.33
C ALA A 219 -43.00 5.88 -5.65
N ASN A 220 -44.09 5.19 -5.36
CA ASN A 220 -45.25 5.72 -4.67
C ASN A 220 -45.81 4.71 -3.66
N ASN A 221 -45.37 4.81 -2.41
CA ASN A 221 -45.80 3.92 -1.32
C ASN A 221 -47.26 4.12 -0.87
N LYS A 222 -47.92 5.19 -1.34
CA LYS A 222 -49.33 5.43 -1.04
C LYS A 222 -50.28 4.71 -2.00
N SER A 223 -49.73 4.16 -3.09
CA SER A 223 -50.47 3.34 -4.05
C SER A 223 -50.34 1.87 -3.66
N GLU A 224 -51.41 1.27 -3.18
CA GLU A 224 -51.45 -0.18 -2.87
C GLU A 224 -51.07 -1.00 -4.09
N GLU A 225 -51.52 -0.63 -5.30
CA GLU A 225 -51.20 -1.33 -6.54
C GLU A 225 -49.70 -1.36 -6.82
N VAL A 226 -49.01 -0.21 -6.61
CA VAL A 226 -47.53 -0.12 -6.83
C VAL A 226 -46.79 -0.96 -5.79
N MET A 227 -47.25 -0.92 -4.55
CA MET A 227 -46.65 -1.72 -3.47
C MET A 227 -46.87 -3.22 -3.67
N ASP A 228 -48.07 -3.63 -4.07
CA ASP A 228 -48.38 -5.02 -4.37
C ASP A 228 -47.55 -5.56 -5.57
N ALA A 229 -47.42 -4.74 -6.62
CA ALA A 229 -46.58 -5.10 -7.75
C ALA A 229 -45.11 -5.24 -7.34
N ALA A 230 -44.59 -4.28 -6.52
CA ALA A 230 -43.20 -4.34 -6.03
C ALA A 230 -42.97 -5.59 -5.16
N LYS A 231 -43.90 -5.90 -4.28
CA LYS A 231 -43.83 -7.08 -3.42
C LYS A 231 -43.89 -8.38 -4.20
N LYS A 232 -44.79 -8.50 -5.19
CA LYS A 232 -44.88 -9.67 -6.06
C LYS A 232 -43.59 -9.88 -6.85
N LEU A 233 -42.98 -8.81 -7.36
CA LEU A 233 -41.70 -8.90 -8.04
C LEU A 233 -40.59 -9.33 -7.10
N TYR A 234 -40.53 -8.77 -5.89
CA TYR A 234 -39.59 -9.15 -4.83
C TYR A 234 -39.73 -10.63 -4.49
N ASP A 235 -40.92 -11.10 -4.13
CA ASP A 235 -41.17 -12.50 -3.79
C ASP A 235 -40.77 -13.44 -4.93
N ALA A 236 -41.04 -13.05 -6.18
CA ALA A 236 -40.65 -13.83 -7.33
C ALA A 236 -39.15 -13.88 -7.57
N MET A 237 -38.41 -12.84 -7.20
CA MET A 237 -36.95 -12.78 -7.35
C MET A 237 -36.23 -13.46 -6.19
N GLU A 238 -36.71 -13.33 -4.94
CA GLU A 238 -36.15 -13.93 -3.74
C GLU A 238 -36.06 -15.46 -3.81
N GLU A 239 -37.04 -16.14 -4.46
CA GLU A 239 -37.01 -17.61 -4.66
C GLU A 239 -35.76 -18.09 -5.39
N LYS A 240 -35.00 -17.23 -6.06
CA LYS A 240 -33.84 -17.59 -6.89
C LYS A 240 -32.55 -16.83 -6.58
N ALA A 241 -32.63 -15.74 -5.80
CA ALA A 241 -31.48 -14.91 -5.50
C ALA A 241 -31.66 -14.32 -4.09
N ASP A 242 -30.87 -14.78 -3.14
CA ASP A 242 -30.83 -14.30 -1.74
C ASP A 242 -30.36 -12.82 -1.61
N GLU A 243 -30.27 -12.08 -2.73
CA GLU A 243 -29.55 -10.80 -2.81
C GLU A 243 -30.42 -9.65 -3.35
N VAL A 244 -31.72 -9.72 -3.10
CA VAL A 244 -32.71 -8.70 -3.51
C VAL A 244 -33.24 -7.95 -2.29
N VAL A 245 -33.37 -6.64 -2.40
CA VAL A 245 -33.96 -5.78 -1.36
C VAL A 245 -35.19 -5.08 -1.91
N LEU A 246 -36.26 -5.03 -1.12
CA LEU A 246 -37.41 -4.18 -1.35
C LEU A 246 -37.35 -2.93 -0.45
N ASP A 247 -37.25 -1.73 -1.05
CA ASP A 247 -37.34 -0.47 -0.29
C ASP A 247 -38.80 -0.09 -0.03
N ASP A 248 -39.36 -0.68 1.00
CA ASP A 248 -40.76 -0.45 1.43
C ASP A 248 -40.95 0.80 2.33
N ARG A 249 -39.86 1.55 2.62
CA ARG A 249 -39.90 2.74 3.48
C ARG A 249 -40.90 3.77 2.95
N ASN A 250 -41.59 4.44 3.88
CA ASN A 250 -42.51 5.52 3.52
C ASN A 250 -41.74 6.84 3.25
N GLU A 251 -40.91 6.82 2.22
CA GLU A 251 -40.08 7.95 1.80
C GLU A 251 -40.38 8.37 0.36
N ARG A 252 -40.00 9.61 -0.01
CA ARG A 252 -40.11 10.10 -1.39
C ARG A 252 -39.18 9.34 -2.31
N ALA A 253 -39.64 9.06 -3.53
CA ALA A 253 -38.84 8.33 -4.54
C ALA A 253 -37.43 8.90 -4.73
N GLY A 254 -37.26 10.24 -4.74
CA GLY A 254 -35.96 10.88 -4.86
C GLY A 254 -34.98 10.59 -3.72
N ILE A 255 -35.50 10.40 -2.49
CA ILE A 255 -34.67 9.98 -1.34
C ILE A 255 -34.25 8.54 -1.52
N LYS A 256 -35.18 7.64 -1.83
CA LYS A 256 -34.86 6.22 -2.10
C LYS A 256 -33.85 6.03 -3.21
N PHE A 257 -33.93 6.84 -4.29
CA PHE A 257 -32.98 6.77 -5.40
C PHE A 257 -31.58 7.20 -4.96
N LYS A 258 -31.47 8.29 -4.18
CA LYS A 258 -30.18 8.74 -3.65
C LYS A 258 -29.57 7.73 -2.68
N ASP A 259 -30.40 7.15 -1.81
CA ASP A 259 -29.94 6.11 -0.88
C ASP A 259 -29.50 4.86 -1.63
N ALA A 260 -30.23 4.47 -2.70
CA ALA A 260 -29.86 3.33 -3.54
C ALA A 260 -28.52 3.57 -4.27
N ASP A 261 -28.30 4.77 -4.78
CA ASP A 261 -27.04 5.15 -5.44
C ASP A 261 -25.90 5.25 -4.40
N LEU A 262 -26.16 5.79 -3.20
CA LEU A 262 -25.20 5.88 -2.10
C LEU A 262 -24.75 4.49 -1.60
N ILE A 263 -25.70 3.58 -1.38
CA ILE A 263 -25.44 2.19 -0.96
C ILE A 263 -24.73 1.42 -2.10
N GLY A 264 -25.10 1.74 -3.35
CA GLY A 264 -24.41 1.22 -4.54
C GLY A 264 -24.95 -0.11 -5.07
N TYR A 265 -26.25 -0.36 -4.95
CA TYR A 265 -26.87 -1.56 -5.55
C TYR A 265 -26.55 -1.64 -7.05
N PRO A 266 -25.97 -2.75 -7.56
CA PRO A 266 -25.63 -2.90 -8.99
C PRO A 266 -26.82 -2.65 -9.91
N VAL A 267 -28.01 -3.12 -9.54
CA VAL A 267 -29.25 -3.00 -10.32
C VAL A 267 -30.36 -2.41 -9.47
N ARG A 268 -31.01 -1.36 -9.96
CA ARG A 268 -32.22 -0.78 -9.35
C ARG A 268 -33.41 -0.94 -10.27
N VAL A 269 -34.46 -1.60 -9.77
CA VAL A 269 -35.76 -1.70 -10.46
C VAL A 269 -36.72 -0.69 -9.87
N THR A 270 -37.31 0.17 -10.70
CA THR A 270 -38.26 1.20 -10.26
C THR A 270 -39.66 0.88 -10.77
N ILE A 271 -40.61 0.77 -9.85
CA ILE A 271 -42.03 0.61 -10.16
C ILE A 271 -42.76 1.91 -9.76
N GLY A 272 -43.27 2.63 -10.77
CA GLY A 272 -43.87 3.95 -10.53
C GLY A 272 -44.84 4.36 -11.61
N LYS A 273 -44.86 5.66 -11.94
CA LYS A 273 -45.81 6.22 -12.91
C LYS A 273 -45.80 5.52 -14.27
N LYS A 274 -44.65 5.13 -14.79
CA LYS A 274 -44.52 4.42 -16.07
C LYS A 274 -45.27 3.10 -16.03
N TRP A 275 -45.06 2.35 -14.95
CA TRP A 275 -45.76 1.09 -14.77
C TRP A 275 -47.31 1.28 -14.73
N GLN A 276 -47.81 2.30 -14.02
CA GLN A 276 -49.26 2.59 -13.98
C GLN A 276 -49.82 3.04 -15.34
N GLN A 277 -48.99 3.67 -16.19
CA GLN A 277 -49.43 4.21 -17.50
C GLN A 277 -49.30 3.22 -18.64
N SER A 278 -48.19 2.45 -18.66
CA SER A 278 -47.84 1.60 -19.78
C SER A 278 -47.54 0.15 -19.41
N GLY A 279 -47.56 -0.20 -18.12
CA GLY A 279 -47.15 -1.53 -17.65
C GLY A 279 -45.64 -1.74 -17.64
N ASN A 280 -44.84 -0.73 -17.99
CA ASN A 280 -43.35 -0.85 -18.06
C ASN A 280 -42.71 -0.41 -16.73
N VAL A 281 -41.63 -1.11 -16.39
CA VAL A 281 -40.74 -0.76 -15.26
C VAL A 281 -39.38 -0.27 -15.79
N GLU A 282 -38.64 0.45 -14.93
CA GLU A 282 -37.32 0.95 -15.25
C GLU A 282 -36.25 0.15 -14.49
N ILE A 283 -35.28 -0.37 -15.22
CA ILE A 283 -34.10 -1.04 -14.68
C ILE A 283 -32.91 -0.10 -14.88
N ARG A 284 -32.28 0.35 -13.80
CA ARG A 284 -31.08 1.21 -13.83
C ARG A 284 -29.85 0.45 -13.39
N LEU A 285 -28.79 0.54 -14.16
CA LEU A 285 -27.49 0.01 -13.85
C LEU A 285 -26.63 1.06 -13.12
N ARG A 286 -26.10 0.73 -11.93
CA ARG A 286 -25.37 1.70 -11.10
C ARG A 286 -24.07 2.15 -11.76
N ARG A 287 -23.31 1.23 -12.34
CA ARG A 287 -21.98 1.50 -12.91
C ARG A 287 -22.03 2.35 -14.19
N SER A 288 -22.94 2.04 -15.10
CA SER A 288 -23.04 2.74 -16.38
C SER A 288 -24.00 3.93 -16.34
N GLY A 289 -24.89 3.99 -15.35
CA GLY A 289 -25.99 4.95 -15.30
C GLY A 289 -27.09 4.68 -16.33
N GLU A 290 -26.99 3.63 -17.11
CA GLU A 290 -27.96 3.24 -18.14
C GLU A 290 -29.30 2.89 -17.48
N THR A 291 -30.38 3.29 -18.15
CA THR A 291 -31.75 2.96 -17.74
C THR A 291 -32.46 2.27 -18.90
N ILE A 292 -32.97 1.08 -18.64
CA ILE A 292 -33.67 0.22 -19.61
C ILE A 292 -35.13 0.14 -19.17
N GLU A 293 -36.04 0.30 -20.12
CA GLU A 293 -37.49 0.10 -19.90
C GLU A 293 -37.90 -1.27 -20.43
N VAL A 294 -38.61 -2.03 -19.60
CA VAL A 294 -39.15 -3.36 -19.99
C VAL A 294 -40.57 -3.54 -19.46
N PRO A 295 -41.42 -4.35 -20.11
CA PRO A 295 -42.68 -4.77 -19.54
C PRO A 295 -42.46 -5.43 -18.18
N TYR A 296 -43.36 -5.18 -17.24
CA TYR A 296 -43.27 -5.72 -15.88
C TYR A 296 -43.09 -7.25 -15.88
N GLU A 297 -43.82 -7.94 -16.74
CA GLU A 297 -43.78 -9.41 -16.83
C GLU A 297 -42.42 -9.93 -17.29
N GLU A 298 -41.66 -9.14 -18.02
CA GLU A 298 -40.32 -9.49 -18.52
C GLU A 298 -39.20 -9.04 -17.57
N CYS A 299 -39.51 -8.21 -16.56
CA CYS A 299 -38.54 -7.56 -15.69
C CYS A 299 -37.60 -8.57 -15.01
N LYS A 300 -38.16 -9.63 -14.40
CA LYS A 300 -37.37 -10.67 -13.74
C LYS A 300 -36.35 -11.32 -14.68
N ALA A 301 -36.79 -11.74 -15.86
CA ALA A 301 -35.93 -12.37 -16.84
C ALA A 301 -34.80 -11.43 -17.27
N LYS A 302 -35.12 -10.15 -17.51
CA LYS A 302 -34.14 -9.15 -17.93
C LYS A 302 -33.13 -8.82 -16.83
N VAL A 303 -33.55 -8.72 -15.58
CA VAL A 303 -32.63 -8.51 -14.45
C VAL A 303 -31.68 -9.70 -14.31
N MET A 304 -32.16 -10.93 -14.41
CA MET A 304 -31.31 -12.11 -14.33
C MET A 304 -30.31 -12.19 -15.49
N GLU A 305 -30.68 -11.80 -16.70
CA GLU A 305 -29.78 -11.68 -17.85
C GLU A 305 -28.68 -10.67 -17.58
N ILE A 306 -29.04 -9.48 -17.07
CA ILE A 306 -28.11 -8.41 -16.72
C ILE A 306 -27.11 -8.88 -15.64
N LEU A 307 -27.58 -9.52 -14.59
CA LEU A 307 -26.74 -10.02 -13.51
C LEU A 307 -25.74 -11.07 -14.04
N ALA A 308 -26.20 -11.99 -14.90
CA ALA A 308 -25.31 -12.96 -15.52
C ALA A 308 -24.18 -12.28 -16.33
N GLU A 309 -24.52 -11.27 -17.15
CA GLU A 309 -23.52 -10.50 -17.89
C GLU A 309 -22.55 -9.74 -16.97
N LEU A 310 -23.04 -9.19 -15.85
CA LEU A 310 -22.19 -8.47 -14.88
C LEU A 310 -21.23 -9.43 -14.15
N HIS A 311 -21.68 -10.64 -13.82
CA HIS A 311 -20.82 -11.68 -13.25
C HIS A 311 -19.75 -12.17 -14.22
N GLU A 312 -20.10 -12.37 -15.50
CA GLU A 312 -19.13 -12.77 -16.53
C GLU A 312 -18.04 -11.70 -16.76
N LYS A 313 -18.40 -10.43 -16.77
CA LYS A 313 -17.44 -9.32 -16.98
C LYS A 313 -16.49 -9.09 -15.80
N ASN A 314 -16.80 -9.61 -14.61
CA ASN A 314 -15.97 -9.51 -13.40
C ASN A 314 -15.05 -10.74 -13.18
N GLN A 315 -15.02 -11.68 -14.10
CA GLN A 315 -14.04 -12.78 -14.15
C GLN A 315 -12.82 -12.37 -14.97
#